data_462e60cdb820759bc5b95c913aa08894
#
_entry.id   462e60cdb820759bc5b95c913aa08894
#
_cell.length_a   1.000
_cell.length_b   1.000
_cell.length_c   1.000
_cell.angle_alpha   90.00
_cell.angle_beta   90.00
_cell.angle_gamma   90.00
#
_symmetry.space_group_name_H-M   'P 1'
#
loop_
_entity.id
_entity.type
_entity.pdbx_description
1 polymer ?
#
loop_
_entity_poly.entity_id
_entity_poly.type
_entity_poly.pdbx_seq_one_letter_code
_entity_poly.pdbx_strand_id
1 'polypeptide(L)'
;MTDYLVDNSVWARLASGDQRIAARLRHIEQAPSDLFVTCAPPVLEFCHSARSPEQYTLYRQQISLGFPLEHAPDESLVLDIQGALWNSGLVRAAGSLDILIAGYAIVNGATVLAADHDFDHIAKVSDLHHEYVAPSS
;
A
#
# COMPACT_ATOMS: atom_id res chain seq x y z
N MET A 1 -3.34 -18.30 0.47
CA MET A 1 -2.36 -17.50 1.24
C MET A 1 -2.10 -16.19 0.53
N THR A 2 -2.33 -15.09 1.21
CA THR A 2 -2.13 -13.76 0.62
C THR A 2 -1.27 -12.90 1.55
N ASP A 3 -0.28 -12.24 0.98
CA ASP A 3 0.54 -11.25 1.66
C ASP A 3 -0.02 -9.88 1.30
N TYR A 4 -0.49 -9.12 2.29
CA TYR A 4 -1.09 -7.81 2.09
C TYR A 4 -0.11 -6.70 2.43
N LEU A 5 0.20 -5.88 1.43
CA LEU A 5 0.96 -4.64 1.59
C LEU A 5 -0.05 -3.49 1.71
N VAL A 6 -0.16 -2.92 2.90
CA VAL A 6 -1.20 -1.94 3.21
C VAL A 6 -0.72 -0.54 2.84
N ASP A 7 -1.46 0.12 1.95
CA ASP A 7 -1.18 1.50 1.55
C ASP A 7 -1.57 2.50 2.64
N ASN A 8 -0.94 3.65 2.61
CA ASN A 8 -1.22 4.73 3.56
C ASN A 8 -2.68 5.19 3.54
N SER A 9 -3.37 5.10 2.41
CA SER A 9 -4.80 5.43 2.33
C SER A 9 -5.64 4.62 3.31
N VAL A 10 -5.27 3.35 3.55
CA VAL A 10 -5.92 2.48 4.52
C VAL A 10 -5.61 2.94 5.94
N TRP A 11 -4.33 3.18 6.25
CA TRP A 11 -3.92 3.62 7.59
C TRP A 11 -4.56 4.96 7.97
N ALA A 12 -4.65 5.89 7.02
CA ALA A 12 -5.27 7.19 7.25
C ALA A 12 -6.76 7.06 7.59
N ARG A 13 -7.48 6.16 6.91
CA ARG A 13 -8.89 5.89 7.18
C ARG A 13 -9.07 5.18 8.52
N LEU A 14 -8.19 4.25 8.85
CA LEU A 14 -8.21 3.58 10.15
C LEU A 14 -8.03 4.60 11.29
N ALA A 15 -7.08 5.51 11.13
CA ALA A 15 -6.81 6.56 12.12
C ALA A 15 -8.02 7.50 12.31
N SER A 16 -8.83 7.69 11.28
CA SER A 16 -10.07 8.49 11.36
C SER A 16 -11.28 7.71 11.86
N GLY A 17 -11.11 6.44 12.23
CA GLY A 17 -12.16 5.62 12.82
C GLY A 17 -13.09 4.92 11.83
N ASP A 18 -12.63 4.73 10.58
CA ASP A 18 -13.46 4.07 9.55
C ASP A 18 -13.74 2.61 9.92
N GLN A 19 -15.02 2.26 10.05
CA GLN A 19 -15.45 0.94 10.50
C GLN A 19 -15.27 -0.16 9.46
N ARG A 20 -15.44 0.14 8.18
CA ARG A 20 -15.24 -0.84 7.10
C ARG A 20 -13.77 -1.21 6.98
N ILE A 21 -12.91 -0.22 7.06
CA ILE A 21 -11.44 -0.43 7.04
C ILE A 21 -11.04 -1.28 8.24
N ALA A 22 -11.50 -0.92 9.45
CA ALA A 22 -11.20 -1.68 10.66
C ALA A 22 -11.67 -3.14 10.56
N ALA A 23 -12.87 -3.37 10.02
CA ALA A 23 -13.41 -4.72 9.83
C ALA A 23 -12.58 -5.53 8.85
N ARG A 24 -12.14 -4.93 7.74
CA ARG A 24 -11.32 -5.62 6.73
C ARG A 24 -9.96 -6.03 7.31
N LEU A 25 -9.32 -5.12 8.03
CA LEU A 25 -8.02 -5.41 8.67
C LEU A 25 -8.13 -6.51 9.72
N ARG A 26 -9.19 -6.50 10.54
CA ARG A 26 -9.43 -7.57 11.51
C ARG A 26 -9.63 -8.93 10.82
N HIS A 27 -10.37 -8.95 9.71
CA HIS A 27 -10.60 -10.18 8.96
C HIS A 27 -9.30 -10.76 8.42
N ILE A 28 -8.41 -9.92 7.89
CA ILE A 28 -7.09 -10.36 7.43
C ILE A 28 -6.27 -10.89 8.61
N GLU A 29 -6.25 -10.17 9.73
CA GLU A 29 -5.49 -10.55 10.92
C GLU A 29 -5.94 -11.90 11.47
N GLN A 30 -7.23 -12.21 11.40
CA GLN A 30 -7.79 -13.45 11.92
C GLN A 30 -7.66 -14.62 10.94
N ALA A 31 -7.36 -14.38 9.67
CA ALA A 31 -7.21 -15.44 8.67
C ALA A 31 -5.83 -16.09 8.81
N PRO A 32 -5.76 -17.40 9.10
CA PRO A 32 -4.48 -18.03 9.46
C PRO A 32 -3.46 -18.11 8.32
N SER A 33 -3.91 -17.97 7.08
CA SER A 33 -3.04 -18.07 5.91
C SER A 33 -2.65 -16.71 5.32
N ASP A 34 -3.17 -15.60 5.85
CA ASP A 34 -2.87 -14.26 5.35
C ASP A 34 -1.91 -13.53 6.27
N LEU A 35 -1.04 -12.71 5.69
CA LEU A 35 -0.04 -11.94 6.42
C LEU A 35 -0.08 -10.47 6.02
N PHE A 36 0.22 -9.60 6.97
CA PHE A 36 0.59 -8.22 6.68
C PHE A 36 2.08 -8.16 6.41
N VAL A 37 2.45 -7.54 5.29
CA VAL A 37 3.84 -7.29 4.92
C VAL A 37 4.10 -5.79 4.83
N THR A 38 5.36 -5.39 4.92
CA THR A 38 5.73 -3.98 4.98
C THR A 38 6.99 -3.69 4.16
N CYS A 39 7.10 -2.45 3.71
CA CYS A 39 8.31 -1.90 3.11
C CYS A 39 8.37 -0.40 3.43
N ALA A 40 9.51 0.23 3.16
CA ALA A 40 9.74 1.61 3.60
C ALA A 40 8.77 2.65 3.02
N PRO A 41 8.38 2.62 1.72
CA PRO A 41 7.57 3.71 1.17
C PRO A 41 6.27 4.00 1.90
N PRO A 42 5.35 3.03 2.12
CA PRO A 42 4.11 3.34 2.84
C PRO A 42 4.35 3.70 4.32
N VAL A 43 5.38 3.13 4.94
CA VAL A 43 5.73 3.45 6.33
C VAL A 43 6.20 4.90 6.45
N LEU A 44 7.08 5.32 5.55
CA LEU A 44 7.58 6.71 5.53
C LEU A 44 6.44 7.70 5.30
N GLU A 45 5.52 7.38 4.39
CA GLU A 45 4.38 8.24 4.09
C GLU A 45 3.47 8.39 5.31
N PHE A 46 3.16 7.29 5.99
CA PHE A 46 2.33 7.32 7.19
C PHE A 46 3.00 8.10 8.31
N CYS A 47 4.26 7.80 8.60
CA CYS A 47 5.00 8.48 9.67
C CYS A 47 5.22 9.98 9.38
N HIS A 48 5.32 10.35 8.11
CA HIS A 48 5.43 11.75 7.70
C HIS A 48 4.20 12.58 8.09
N SER A 49 3.04 11.96 8.23
CA SER A 49 1.81 12.64 8.64
C SER A 49 1.75 12.98 10.13
N ALA A 50 2.71 12.54 10.92
CA ALA A 50 2.77 12.84 12.35
C ALA A 50 2.94 14.33 12.59
N ARG A 51 2.33 14.84 13.67
CA ARG A 51 2.32 16.27 14.01
C ARG A 51 3.19 16.61 15.20
N SER A 52 3.85 15.63 15.80
CA SER A 52 4.74 15.81 16.94
C SER A 52 5.72 14.65 17.01
N PRO A 53 6.87 14.81 17.72
CA PRO A 53 7.79 13.69 17.94
C PRO A 53 7.14 12.52 18.67
N GLU A 54 6.24 12.80 19.61
CA GLU A 54 5.52 11.77 20.35
C GLU A 54 4.58 10.98 19.44
N GLN A 55 3.84 11.67 18.56
CA GLN A 55 2.96 11.04 17.60
C GLN A 55 3.76 10.21 16.58
N TYR A 56 4.91 10.71 16.14
CA TYR A 56 5.82 9.98 15.26
C TYR A 56 6.25 8.65 15.88
N THR A 57 6.62 8.65 17.16
CA THR A 57 7.01 7.43 17.87
C THR A 57 5.86 6.43 17.93
N LEU A 58 4.63 6.90 18.20
CA LEU A 58 3.43 6.08 18.22
C LEU A 58 3.15 5.46 16.84
N TYR A 59 3.20 6.27 15.78
CA TYR A 59 2.94 5.79 14.43
C TYR A 59 3.94 4.72 14.01
N ARG A 60 5.20 4.93 14.34
CA ARG A 60 6.26 3.98 14.04
C ARG A 60 6.05 2.64 14.73
N GLN A 61 5.57 2.66 15.98
CA GLN A 61 5.23 1.44 16.72
C GLN A 61 4.02 0.72 16.11
N GLN A 62 2.98 1.45 15.75
CA GLN A 62 1.77 0.88 15.18
C GLN A 62 2.01 0.19 13.84
N ILE A 63 2.86 0.78 12.99
CA ILE A 63 3.07 0.31 11.62
C ILE A 63 4.14 -0.78 11.52
N SER A 64 4.90 -1.03 12.59
CA SER A 64 6.00 -1.99 12.58
C SER A 64 5.56 -3.46 12.73
N LEU A 65 4.25 -3.73 12.69
CA LEU A 65 3.69 -5.05 12.92
C LEU A 65 3.72 -5.98 11.71
N GLY A 66 4.09 -5.46 10.54
CA GLY A 66 4.16 -6.26 9.32
C GLY A 66 5.49 -6.98 9.15
N PHE A 67 5.48 -8.08 8.41
CA PHE A 67 6.71 -8.77 8.04
C PHE A 67 7.41 -8.01 6.91
N PRO A 68 8.70 -7.67 7.04
CA PRO A 68 9.41 -6.94 5.99
C PRO A 68 9.47 -7.73 4.68
N LEU A 69 9.23 -7.06 3.56
CA LEU A 69 9.42 -7.64 2.24
C LEU A 69 10.91 -7.82 1.95
N GLU A 70 11.28 -8.95 1.34
CA GLU A 70 12.67 -9.33 1.14
C GLU A 70 13.30 -8.65 -0.07
N HIS A 71 12.51 -8.32 -1.09
CA HIS A 71 13.01 -7.83 -2.38
C HIS A 71 12.55 -6.41 -2.64
N ALA A 72 13.44 -5.60 -3.22
CA ALA A 72 13.11 -4.28 -3.72
C ALA A 72 12.96 -4.32 -5.24
N PRO A 73 12.08 -3.50 -5.83
CA PRO A 73 12.00 -3.41 -7.28
C PRO A 73 13.25 -2.74 -7.84
N ASP A 74 13.69 -3.16 -9.02
CA ASP A 74 14.77 -2.46 -9.70
C ASP A 74 14.22 -1.24 -10.46
N GLU A 75 15.13 -0.39 -10.87
CA GLU A 75 14.79 0.85 -11.56
C GLU A 75 14.00 0.61 -12.85
N SER A 76 14.37 -0.42 -13.62
CA SER A 76 13.71 -0.70 -14.90
C SER A 76 12.25 -1.07 -14.72
N LEU A 77 11.90 -1.85 -13.69
CA LEU A 77 10.52 -2.23 -13.43
C LEU A 77 9.63 -1.00 -13.13
N VAL A 78 10.07 -0.13 -12.25
CA VAL A 78 9.26 1.04 -11.87
C VAL A 78 9.16 2.06 -13.01
N LEU A 79 10.22 2.22 -13.80
CA LEU A 79 10.17 3.07 -14.99
C LEU A 79 9.27 2.49 -16.07
N ASP A 80 9.25 1.17 -16.25
CA ASP A 80 8.36 0.51 -17.20
C ASP A 80 6.89 0.72 -16.83
N ILE A 81 6.55 0.63 -15.54
CA ILE A 81 5.20 0.92 -15.05
C ILE A 81 4.84 2.38 -15.33
N GLN A 82 5.72 3.30 -14.98
CA GLN A 82 5.51 4.73 -15.24
C GLN A 82 5.31 5.00 -16.73
N GLY A 83 6.18 4.45 -17.58
CA GLY A 83 6.08 4.59 -19.02
C GLY A 83 4.78 4.03 -19.59
N ALA A 84 4.30 2.89 -19.07
CA ALA A 84 3.04 2.30 -19.47
C ALA A 84 1.84 3.18 -19.10
N LEU A 85 1.87 3.83 -17.94
CA LEU A 85 0.85 4.81 -17.56
C LEU A 85 0.83 6.00 -18.53
N TRP A 86 2.00 6.54 -18.86
CA TRP A 86 2.12 7.64 -19.84
C TRP A 86 1.58 7.25 -21.20
N ASN A 87 1.95 6.07 -21.70
CA ASN A 87 1.51 5.57 -23.01
C ASN A 87 0.01 5.29 -23.07
N SER A 88 -0.62 5.07 -21.92
CA SER A 88 -2.07 4.82 -21.81
C SER A 88 -2.88 6.09 -21.52
N GLY A 89 -2.25 7.27 -21.53
CA GLY A 89 -2.92 8.53 -21.23
C GLY A 89 -3.24 8.73 -19.74
N LEU A 90 -2.62 7.94 -18.84
CA LEU A 90 -2.84 7.95 -17.40
C LEU A 90 -1.68 8.64 -16.67
N VAL A 91 -1.12 9.68 -17.24
CA VAL A 91 0.13 10.33 -16.83
C VAL A 91 0.16 10.69 -15.33
N ARG A 92 -0.95 11.15 -14.78
CA ARG A 92 -1.03 11.58 -13.39
C ARG A 92 -2.04 10.79 -12.57
N ALA A 93 -2.41 9.60 -13.05
CA ALA A 93 -3.36 8.73 -12.39
C ALA A 93 -2.80 8.11 -11.11
N ALA A 94 -1.47 8.00 -11.01
CA ALA A 94 -0.79 7.49 -9.82
C ALA A 94 0.52 8.26 -9.63
N GLY A 95 0.88 8.52 -8.38
CA GLY A 95 2.13 9.20 -8.03
C GLY A 95 3.32 8.26 -8.07
N SER A 96 4.53 8.86 -8.03
CA SER A 96 5.79 8.08 -8.04
C SER A 96 5.90 7.12 -6.86
N LEU A 97 5.41 7.52 -5.69
CA LEU A 97 5.44 6.66 -4.50
C LEU A 97 4.51 5.45 -4.68
N ASP A 98 3.33 5.64 -5.27
CA ASP A 98 2.40 4.54 -5.57
C ASP A 98 3.02 3.53 -6.54
N ILE A 99 3.73 4.03 -7.55
CA ILE A 99 4.45 3.18 -8.51
C ILE A 99 5.53 2.37 -7.80
N LEU A 100 6.26 2.97 -6.86
CA LEU A 100 7.29 2.28 -6.09
C LEU A 100 6.67 1.21 -5.19
N ILE A 101 5.56 1.51 -4.51
CA ILE A 101 4.81 0.55 -3.69
C ILE A 101 4.35 -0.63 -4.54
N ALA A 102 3.80 -0.35 -5.73
CA ALA A 102 3.38 -1.38 -6.67
C ALA A 102 4.56 -2.26 -7.10
N GLY A 103 5.72 -1.67 -7.34
CA GLY A 103 6.94 -2.40 -7.65
C GLY A 103 7.34 -3.38 -6.55
N TYR A 104 7.30 -2.95 -5.29
CA TYR A 104 7.55 -3.84 -4.15
C TYR A 104 6.55 -4.99 -4.10
N ALA A 105 5.28 -4.72 -4.32
CA ALA A 105 4.25 -5.76 -4.31
C ALA A 105 4.49 -6.78 -5.43
N ILE A 106 4.79 -6.32 -6.63
CA ILE A 106 5.00 -7.20 -7.79
C ILE A 106 6.16 -8.15 -7.58
N VAL A 107 7.33 -7.65 -7.17
CA VAL A 107 8.54 -8.49 -7.03
C VAL A 107 8.46 -9.45 -5.85
N ASN A 108 7.54 -9.23 -4.90
CA ASN A 108 7.36 -10.10 -3.75
C ASN A 108 6.06 -10.92 -3.81
N GLY A 109 5.27 -10.79 -4.88
CA GLY A 109 4.00 -11.51 -5.01
C GLY A 109 2.95 -11.08 -3.99
N ALA A 110 3.03 -9.85 -3.50
CA ALA A 110 2.08 -9.32 -2.52
C ALA A 110 0.88 -8.62 -3.19
N THR A 111 -0.21 -8.49 -2.45
CA THR A 111 -1.40 -7.74 -2.87
C THR A 111 -1.42 -6.40 -2.15
N VAL A 112 -1.53 -5.30 -2.89
CA VAL A 112 -1.71 -3.98 -2.29
C VAL A 112 -3.15 -3.82 -1.82
N LEU A 113 -3.32 -3.46 -0.55
CA LEU A 113 -4.61 -3.11 0.02
C LEU A 113 -4.70 -1.58 0.09
N ALA A 114 -5.67 -1.00 -0.59
CA ALA A 114 -5.82 0.45 -0.72
C ALA A 114 -7.26 0.91 -0.51
N ALA A 115 -7.43 2.13 -0.03
CA ALA A 115 -8.73 2.76 0.16
C ALA A 115 -8.95 3.94 -0.81
N ASP A 116 -8.12 4.07 -1.83
CA ASP A 116 -8.29 4.96 -2.96
C ASP A 116 -8.13 4.17 -4.27
N HIS A 117 -8.30 4.84 -5.41
CA HIS A 117 -8.31 4.19 -6.72
C HIS A 117 -6.98 4.30 -7.49
N ASP A 118 -5.93 4.81 -6.88
CA ASP A 118 -4.65 5.05 -7.56
C ASP A 118 -4.05 3.74 -8.09
N PHE A 119 -4.16 2.66 -7.33
CA PHE A 119 -3.62 1.36 -7.73
C PHE A 119 -4.45 0.65 -8.80
N ASP A 120 -5.72 1.03 -8.98
CA ASP A 120 -6.55 0.50 -10.08
C ASP A 120 -5.90 0.81 -11.44
N HIS A 121 -5.35 2.01 -11.59
CA HIS A 121 -4.71 2.42 -12.84
C HIS A 121 -3.41 1.67 -13.08
N ILE A 122 -2.62 1.48 -12.04
CA ILE A 122 -1.36 0.72 -12.13
C ILE A 122 -1.65 -0.75 -12.49
N ALA A 123 -2.69 -1.33 -11.92
CA ALA A 123 -3.06 -2.73 -12.20
C ALA A 123 -3.48 -2.95 -13.65
N LYS A 124 -3.97 -1.91 -14.34
CA LYS A 124 -4.34 -2.01 -15.76
C LYS A 124 -3.12 -2.14 -16.68
N VAL A 125 -1.95 -1.71 -16.24
CA VAL A 125 -0.73 -1.66 -17.07
C VAL A 125 0.40 -2.52 -16.53
N SER A 126 0.15 -3.33 -15.51
CA SER A 126 1.17 -4.14 -14.85
C SER A 126 0.58 -5.44 -14.29
N ASP A 127 1.44 -6.27 -13.72
CA ASP A 127 1.05 -7.52 -13.06
C ASP A 127 0.64 -7.33 -11.58
N LEU A 128 0.33 -6.10 -11.19
CA LEU A 128 -0.03 -5.79 -9.81
C LEU A 128 -1.31 -6.51 -9.39
N HIS A 129 -1.26 -7.19 -8.25
CA HIS A 129 -2.45 -7.63 -7.53
C HIS A 129 -2.84 -6.57 -6.51
N HIS A 130 -4.08 -6.13 -6.52
CA HIS A 130 -4.55 -5.15 -5.56
C HIS A 130 -5.98 -5.43 -5.13
N GLU A 131 -6.33 -4.91 -3.96
CA GLU A 131 -7.70 -4.94 -3.46
C GLU A 131 -8.06 -3.52 -3.02
N TYR A 132 -9.15 -3.00 -3.59
CA TYR A 132 -9.72 -1.73 -3.15
C TYR A 132 -10.74 -1.98 -2.06
N VAL A 133 -10.60 -1.29 -0.92
CA VAL A 133 -11.57 -1.33 0.17
C VAL A 133 -12.29 0.01 0.21
N ALA A 134 -13.60 -0.01 -0.09
CA ALA A 134 -14.41 1.20 -0.05
C ALA A 134 -14.51 1.70 1.39
N PRO A 135 -14.09 2.96 1.65
CA PRO A 135 -14.26 3.52 2.98
C PRO A 135 -15.75 3.70 3.31
N SER A 136 -16.05 3.82 4.59
CA SER A 136 -17.38 4.21 5.05
C SER A 136 -17.69 5.64 4.59
N SER A 137 -18.89 5.90 4.19
CA SER A 137 -19.32 7.23 3.74
C SER A 137 -19.50 8.21 4.90
#